data_7eb19fdf42924bb979f19fe0d3757448
#
_entry.id   7eb19fdf42924bb979f19fe0d3757448
#
_cell.length_a   1.000
_cell.length_b   1.000
_cell.length_c   1.000
_cell.angle_alpha   90.00
_cell.angle_beta   90.00
_cell.angle_gamma   90.00
#
_symmetry.space_group_name_H-M   'P 1'
#
loop_
_entity.id
_entity.type
_entity.pdbx_description
1 polymer ?
#
loop_
_entity_poly.entity_id
_entity_poly.type
_entity_poly.pdbx_seq_one_letter_code
_entity_poly.pdbx_strand_id
1 'polypeptide(L)'
;MVLLPLVAMDFCSKFMAHEDLFYGLQIFEGNQYFTLDEVTRNYGWALHGGVELNSFANISSNICSALGVPFCFFYLLGRVSTLARLQWTLLTAGAAGNGIESVLFRSVTDFIHIHDTGTFLDDKVANLADLYLMLGVTLALLGCLLKLMLPATTDNSFSDGPKRKRFIYTNEQTQEVIERYQSGKSLEEIAHFAKTSVPSVRGKLVHAGVYISRSKHTA
;
A
#
# COMPACT_ATOMS: atom_id res chain seq x y z
N MET A 1 1.32 0.02 8.31
CA MET A 1 0.75 0.42 9.61
C MET A 1 0.25 1.88 9.65
N VAL A 2 0.35 2.66 8.59
CA VAL A 2 -0.05 4.09 8.53
C VAL A 2 -1.48 4.29 8.03
N LEU A 3 -2.08 3.33 7.34
CA LEU A 3 -3.40 3.46 6.73
C LEU A 3 -4.52 3.74 7.75
N LEU A 4 -4.63 2.93 8.79
CA LEU A 4 -5.67 3.09 9.81
C LEU A 4 -5.62 4.44 10.53
N PRO A 5 -4.45 4.95 10.96
CA PRO A 5 -4.35 6.30 11.49
C PRO A 5 -4.86 7.38 10.53
N LEU A 6 -4.55 7.32 9.24
CA LEU A 6 -5.01 8.32 8.26
C LEU A 6 -6.54 8.30 8.11
N VAL A 7 -7.14 7.12 8.00
CA VAL A 7 -8.60 6.98 7.95
C VAL A 7 -9.25 7.48 9.24
N ALA A 8 -8.68 7.14 10.40
CA ALA A 8 -9.17 7.63 11.69
C ALA A 8 -9.06 9.16 11.81
N MET A 9 -7.96 9.76 11.32
CA MET A 9 -7.79 11.21 11.30
C MET A 9 -8.86 11.90 10.42
N ASP A 10 -9.19 11.33 9.26
CA ASP A 10 -10.26 11.84 8.42
C ASP A 10 -11.60 11.81 9.15
N PHE A 11 -12.00 10.69 9.72
CA PHE A 11 -13.24 10.59 10.49
C PHE A 11 -13.27 11.50 11.71
N CYS A 12 -12.17 11.61 12.45
CA CYS A 12 -12.09 12.54 13.58
C CYS A 12 -12.23 13.99 13.14
N SER A 13 -11.59 14.40 12.05
CA SER A 13 -11.71 15.78 11.54
C SER A 13 -13.13 16.10 11.08
N LYS A 14 -13.82 15.19 10.41
CA LYS A 14 -15.21 15.31 10.02
C LYS A 14 -16.15 15.40 11.22
N PHE A 15 -15.90 14.59 12.24
CA PHE A 15 -16.64 14.66 13.50
C PHE A 15 -16.43 16.02 14.19
N MET A 16 -15.17 16.49 14.28
CA MET A 16 -14.86 17.80 14.85
C MET A 16 -15.54 18.94 14.10
N ALA A 17 -15.59 18.86 12.78
CA ALA A 17 -16.30 19.84 11.97
C ALA A 17 -17.81 19.84 12.26
N HIS A 18 -18.42 18.67 12.44
CA HIS A 18 -19.84 18.53 12.77
C HIS A 18 -20.21 19.09 14.14
N GLU A 19 -19.32 18.98 15.10
CA GLU A 19 -19.51 19.49 16.47
C GLU A 19 -19.05 20.95 16.62
N ASP A 20 -18.85 21.65 15.50
CA ASP A 20 -18.39 23.05 15.45
C ASP A 20 -17.08 23.30 16.22
N LEU A 21 -16.28 22.26 16.47
CA LEU A 21 -15.08 22.37 17.28
C LEU A 21 -13.95 23.16 16.59
N PHE A 22 -14.02 23.35 15.29
CA PHE A 22 -13.05 24.15 14.54
C PHE A 22 -13.25 25.64 14.73
N TYR A 23 -14.47 26.14 14.99
CA TYR A 23 -14.76 27.55 15.16
C TYR A 23 -14.01 28.21 16.34
N GLY A 24 -13.62 27.42 17.33
CA GLY A 24 -12.83 27.90 18.46
C GLY A 24 -11.31 27.83 18.27
N LEU A 25 -10.82 27.18 17.22
CA LEU A 25 -9.39 26.91 17.10
C LEU A 25 -8.63 27.96 16.27
N GLN A 26 -9.32 28.94 15.67
CA GLN A 26 -8.71 30.00 14.82
C GLN A 26 -7.63 29.46 13.84
N ILE A 27 -7.82 28.20 13.40
CA ILE A 27 -6.93 27.58 12.43
C ILE A 27 -7.16 28.29 11.11
N PHE A 28 -6.10 28.80 10.49
CA PHE A 28 -6.12 29.60 9.28
C PHE A 28 -6.73 31.00 9.40
N GLU A 29 -6.91 31.54 10.61
CA GLU A 29 -7.34 32.93 10.78
C GLU A 29 -6.39 33.87 10.02
N GLY A 30 -6.97 34.74 9.21
CA GLY A 30 -6.19 35.64 8.34
C GLY A 30 -5.61 35.00 7.07
N ASN A 31 -5.86 33.71 6.83
CA ASN A 31 -5.51 33.09 5.57
C ASN A 31 -6.62 33.38 4.53
N GLN A 32 -6.26 34.06 3.44
CA GLN A 32 -7.21 34.39 2.37
C GLN A 32 -7.53 33.23 1.45
N TYR A 33 -6.79 32.11 1.54
CA TYR A 33 -6.93 30.98 0.60
C TYR A 33 -7.69 29.80 1.19
N PHE A 34 -7.65 29.64 2.51
CA PHE A 34 -8.28 28.50 3.18
C PHE A 34 -9.00 28.94 4.43
N THR A 35 -10.24 28.52 4.59
CA THR A 35 -11.02 28.68 5.81
C THR A 35 -11.61 27.34 6.24
N LEU A 36 -11.83 27.19 7.54
CA LEU A 36 -12.60 26.09 8.12
C LEU A 36 -13.97 26.69 8.47
N ASP A 37 -14.90 26.52 7.56
CA ASP A 37 -16.24 27.12 7.66
C ASP A 37 -17.33 26.05 7.88
N GLU A 38 -18.56 26.43 7.61
CA GLU A 38 -19.72 25.57 7.77
C GLU A 38 -19.58 24.24 7.02
N VAL A 39 -20.04 23.19 7.68
CA VAL A 39 -20.08 21.86 7.10
C VAL A 39 -20.96 21.82 5.87
N THR A 40 -20.38 21.45 4.75
CA THR A 40 -21.10 21.22 3.49
C THR A 40 -21.31 19.73 3.29
N ARG A 41 -22.55 19.34 2.99
CA ARG A 41 -22.87 17.95 2.61
C ARG A 41 -22.72 17.77 1.10
N ASN A 42 -21.69 17.04 0.71
CA ASN A 42 -21.42 16.72 -0.69
C ASN A 42 -22.11 15.41 -1.07
N TYR A 43 -23.08 15.50 -1.97
CA TYR A 43 -23.82 14.34 -2.51
C TYR A 43 -23.25 13.85 -3.85
N GLY A 44 -22.21 14.51 -4.35
CA GLY A 44 -21.56 14.25 -5.63
C GLY A 44 -20.18 13.62 -5.53
N TRP A 45 -19.46 13.68 -6.62
CA TRP A 45 -18.06 13.29 -6.69
C TRP A 45 -17.16 14.42 -6.16
N ALA A 46 -16.00 14.02 -5.63
CA ALA A 46 -14.95 14.96 -5.24
C ALA A 46 -14.70 16.01 -6.33
N LEU A 47 -14.61 17.28 -5.94
CA LEU A 47 -14.33 18.42 -6.80
C LEU A 47 -15.44 18.77 -7.84
N HIS A 48 -16.56 18.08 -7.87
CA HIS A 48 -17.68 18.40 -8.76
C HIS A 48 -18.79 19.07 -7.96
N GLY A 49 -18.77 20.38 -7.94
CA GLY A 49 -19.88 21.17 -7.38
C GLY A 49 -21.21 20.80 -8.03
N GLY A 50 -22.01 20.00 -7.34
CA GLY A 50 -23.44 19.91 -7.55
C GLY A 50 -23.97 19.15 -8.77
N VAL A 51 -23.18 18.39 -9.51
CA VAL A 51 -23.74 17.47 -10.49
C VAL A 51 -24.27 16.24 -9.77
N GLU A 52 -25.59 16.20 -9.56
CA GLU A 52 -26.30 15.00 -9.12
C GLU A 52 -26.14 13.90 -10.17
N LEU A 53 -25.12 13.06 -10.00
CA LEU A 53 -25.08 11.78 -10.69
C LEU A 53 -26.27 10.94 -10.23
N ASN A 54 -26.87 10.22 -11.15
CA ASN A 54 -27.96 9.29 -10.82
C ASN A 54 -27.47 8.40 -9.63
N SER A 55 -28.35 8.22 -8.65
CA SER A 55 -28.04 7.61 -7.34
C SER A 55 -27.33 6.26 -7.45
N PHE A 56 -27.59 5.48 -8.51
CA PHE A 56 -26.96 4.19 -8.75
C PHE A 56 -25.48 4.35 -9.16
N ALA A 57 -25.13 5.31 -10.01
CA ALA A 57 -23.76 5.56 -10.42
C ALA A 57 -22.90 6.05 -9.25
N ASN A 58 -23.46 6.91 -8.38
CA ASN A 58 -22.80 7.36 -7.16
C ASN A 58 -22.51 6.22 -6.20
N ILE A 59 -23.53 5.40 -5.88
CA ILE A 59 -23.37 4.27 -4.98
C ILE A 59 -22.35 3.26 -5.53
N SER A 60 -22.45 2.91 -6.82
CA SER A 60 -21.54 1.97 -7.45
C SER A 60 -20.09 2.45 -7.42
N SER A 61 -19.87 3.72 -7.73
CA SER A 61 -18.56 4.32 -7.71
C SER A 61 -17.96 4.40 -6.31
N ASN A 62 -18.75 4.76 -5.31
CA ASN A 62 -18.33 4.82 -3.93
C ASN A 62 -17.98 3.42 -3.38
N ILE A 63 -18.75 2.40 -3.72
CA ILE A 63 -18.44 1.01 -3.40
C ILE A 63 -17.15 0.57 -4.10
N CYS A 64 -16.98 0.88 -5.39
CA CYS A 64 -15.76 0.57 -6.11
C CYS A 64 -14.54 1.26 -5.50
N SER A 65 -14.67 2.52 -5.08
CA SER A 65 -13.60 3.26 -4.41
C SER A 65 -13.29 2.69 -3.03
N ALA A 66 -14.33 2.42 -2.24
CA ALA A 66 -14.18 1.90 -0.88
C ALA A 66 -13.58 0.49 -0.82
N LEU A 67 -13.83 -0.35 -1.82
CA LEU A 67 -13.35 -1.73 -1.87
C LEU A 67 -12.21 -1.94 -2.88
N GLY A 68 -12.30 -1.35 -4.06
CA GLY A 68 -11.36 -1.59 -5.16
C GLY A 68 -9.99 -1.01 -4.88
N VAL A 69 -9.91 0.20 -4.36
CA VAL A 69 -8.61 0.84 -4.05
C VAL A 69 -7.89 0.11 -2.90
N PRO A 70 -8.54 -0.22 -1.76
CA PRO A 70 -7.93 -1.06 -0.73
C PRO A 70 -7.50 -2.43 -1.24
N PHE A 71 -8.30 -3.09 -2.06
CA PHE A 71 -7.95 -4.38 -2.65
C PHE A 71 -6.67 -4.29 -3.49
N CYS A 72 -6.58 -3.31 -4.39
CA CYS A 72 -5.38 -3.06 -5.18
C CYS A 72 -4.18 -2.74 -4.30
N PHE A 73 -4.37 -1.96 -3.23
CA PHE A 73 -3.32 -1.64 -2.27
C PHE A 73 -2.74 -2.90 -1.62
N PHE A 74 -3.57 -3.78 -1.07
CA PHE A 74 -3.11 -5.00 -0.42
C PHE A 74 -2.45 -5.96 -1.40
N TYR A 75 -2.98 -6.08 -2.62
CA TYR A 75 -2.41 -6.92 -3.66
C TYR A 75 -1.00 -6.46 -4.08
N LEU A 76 -0.77 -5.15 -4.17
CA LEU A 76 0.50 -4.56 -4.62
C LEU A 76 1.51 -4.36 -3.48
N LEU A 77 1.10 -4.41 -2.23
CA LEU A 77 1.92 -4.01 -1.07
C LEU A 77 3.27 -4.72 -0.99
N GLY A 78 3.35 -5.98 -1.42
CA GLY A 78 4.58 -6.77 -1.42
C GLY A 78 5.49 -6.57 -2.64
N ARG A 79 5.05 -5.81 -3.67
CA ARG A 79 5.71 -5.75 -4.98
C ARG A 79 6.18 -4.37 -5.39
N VAL A 80 5.95 -3.35 -4.57
CA VAL A 80 6.20 -1.95 -4.93
C VAL A 80 7.25 -1.28 -4.06
N SER A 81 7.88 -0.22 -4.59
CA SER A 81 8.84 0.60 -3.87
C SER A 81 8.21 1.33 -2.68
N THR A 82 9.03 1.85 -1.76
CA THR A 82 8.56 2.61 -0.59
C THR A 82 7.73 3.83 -0.99
N LEU A 83 8.14 4.55 -2.04
CA LEU A 83 7.38 5.70 -2.55
C LEU A 83 6.01 5.27 -3.08
N ALA A 84 5.96 4.20 -3.86
CA ALA A 84 4.70 3.67 -4.36
C ALA A 84 3.79 3.14 -3.23
N ARG A 85 4.36 2.60 -2.14
CA ARG A 85 3.58 2.25 -0.94
C ARG A 85 2.94 3.49 -0.31
N LEU A 86 3.67 4.58 -0.20
CA LEU A 86 3.13 5.84 0.32
C LEU A 86 2.00 6.36 -0.56
N GLN A 87 2.18 6.40 -1.88
CA GLN A 87 1.14 6.79 -2.84
C GLN A 87 -0.13 5.98 -2.65
N TRP A 88 -0.01 4.64 -2.68
CA TRP A 88 -1.16 3.75 -2.52
C TRP A 88 -1.81 3.84 -1.14
N THR A 89 -1.02 4.10 -0.09
CA THR A 89 -1.56 4.32 1.27
C THR A 89 -2.43 5.56 1.32
N LEU A 90 -1.97 6.68 0.73
CA LEU A 90 -2.72 7.93 0.67
C LEU A 90 -4.00 7.77 -0.16
N LEU A 91 -3.89 7.20 -1.37
CA LEU A 91 -5.06 6.96 -2.23
C LEU A 91 -6.09 6.06 -1.54
N THR A 92 -5.63 5.01 -0.85
CA THR A 92 -6.52 4.09 -0.12
C THR A 92 -7.17 4.78 1.08
N ALA A 93 -6.41 5.59 1.83
CA ALA A 93 -6.94 6.33 2.99
C ALA A 93 -8.04 7.31 2.57
N GLY A 94 -7.80 8.10 1.52
CA GLY A 94 -8.78 9.04 1.00
C GLY A 94 -10.02 8.34 0.42
N ALA A 95 -9.82 7.30 -0.41
CA ALA A 95 -10.91 6.53 -0.96
C ALA A 95 -11.76 5.83 0.12
N ALA A 96 -11.11 5.30 1.17
CA ALA A 96 -11.81 4.66 2.28
C ALA A 96 -12.57 5.69 3.14
N GLY A 97 -11.96 6.85 3.46
CA GLY A 97 -12.60 7.90 4.25
C GLY A 97 -13.87 8.40 3.60
N ASN A 98 -13.80 8.84 2.34
CA ASN A 98 -14.98 9.32 1.62
C ASN A 98 -15.93 8.17 1.22
N GLY A 99 -15.40 7.01 0.82
CA GLY A 99 -16.21 5.88 0.38
C GLY A 99 -17.06 5.28 1.50
N ILE A 100 -16.51 5.08 2.68
CA ILE A 100 -17.25 4.55 3.83
C ILE A 100 -18.36 5.52 4.25
N GLU A 101 -18.04 6.81 4.37
CA GLU A 101 -19.02 7.83 4.75
C GLU A 101 -20.15 7.91 3.71
N SER A 102 -19.82 7.96 2.43
CA SER A 102 -20.79 8.01 1.35
C SER A 102 -21.71 6.79 1.29
N VAL A 103 -21.20 5.61 1.59
CA VAL A 103 -22.02 4.38 1.66
C VAL A 103 -22.98 4.43 2.85
N LEU A 104 -22.52 4.91 4.01
CA LEU A 104 -23.30 4.96 5.25
C LEU A 104 -24.35 6.09 5.24
N PHE A 105 -23.95 7.29 4.79
CA PHE A 105 -24.73 8.51 4.93
C PHE A 105 -25.22 9.10 3.60
N ARG A 106 -24.84 8.50 2.46
CA ARG A 106 -25.15 8.95 1.10
C ARG A 106 -24.62 10.35 0.77
N SER A 107 -23.72 10.86 1.57
CA SER A 107 -23.05 12.15 1.40
C SER A 107 -21.67 12.08 2.04
N VAL A 108 -20.82 13.03 1.69
CA VAL A 108 -19.51 13.23 2.30
C VAL A 108 -19.49 14.58 2.98
N THR A 109 -18.84 14.65 4.14
CA THR A 109 -18.70 15.87 4.93
C THR A 109 -17.47 16.63 4.46
N ASP A 110 -17.68 17.83 3.91
CA ASP A 110 -16.65 18.76 3.48
C ASP A 110 -16.68 20.01 4.37
N PHE A 111 -15.49 20.53 4.77
CA PHE A 111 -15.39 21.62 5.73
C PHE A 111 -14.17 22.53 5.49
N ILE A 112 -13.32 22.23 4.52
CA ILE A 112 -12.16 23.03 4.13
C ILE A 112 -12.56 23.82 2.89
N HIS A 113 -12.85 25.11 3.07
CA HIS A 113 -13.18 25.98 1.95
C HIS A 113 -11.91 26.56 1.32
N ILE A 114 -11.87 26.56 0.00
CA ILE A 114 -10.73 27.02 -0.80
C ILE A 114 -11.17 28.25 -1.57
N HIS A 115 -10.48 29.38 -1.37
CA HIS A 115 -10.84 30.66 -1.94
C HIS A 115 -9.65 31.29 -2.68
N ASP A 116 -9.92 32.17 -3.60
CA ASP A 116 -8.97 33.12 -4.22
C ASP A 116 -7.61 32.54 -4.66
N THR A 117 -7.56 31.27 -5.02
CA THR A 117 -6.33 30.61 -5.46
C THR A 117 -5.97 30.96 -6.91
N GLY A 118 -6.90 31.55 -7.67
CA GLY A 118 -6.73 31.81 -9.11
C GLY A 118 -6.67 30.51 -9.93
N THR A 119 -7.17 29.40 -9.40
CA THR A 119 -7.12 28.09 -10.03
C THR A 119 -8.52 27.47 -10.14
N PHE A 120 -8.59 26.26 -10.70
CA PHE A 120 -9.83 25.48 -10.77
C PHE A 120 -10.35 25.04 -9.39
N LEU A 121 -9.59 25.29 -8.33
CA LEU A 121 -9.95 24.94 -6.95
C LEU A 121 -10.76 26.04 -6.26
N ASP A 122 -10.88 27.22 -6.86
CA ASP A 122 -11.65 28.32 -6.26
C ASP A 122 -13.09 27.91 -5.99
N ASP A 123 -13.60 28.34 -4.85
CA ASP A 123 -14.96 28.03 -4.36
C ASP A 123 -15.23 26.52 -4.21
N LYS A 124 -14.18 25.71 -4.04
CA LYS A 124 -14.32 24.29 -3.73
C LYS A 124 -14.26 24.07 -2.24
N VAL A 125 -15.02 23.09 -1.82
CA VAL A 125 -14.99 22.58 -0.45
C VAL A 125 -14.41 21.19 -0.47
N ALA A 126 -13.57 20.87 0.50
CA ALA A 126 -12.83 19.62 0.61
C ALA A 126 -12.82 19.11 2.06
N ASN A 127 -12.31 17.92 2.22
CA ASN A 127 -12.03 17.33 3.50
C ASN A 127 -10.61 16.70 3.52
N LEU A 128 -10.23 16.09 4.62
CA LEU A 128 -8.90 15.53 4.76
C LEU A 128 -8.66 14.33 3.83
N ALA A 129 -9.69 13.52 3.55
CA ALA A 129 -9.61 12.43 2.58
C ALA A 129 -9.30 12.92 1.16
N ASP A 130 -9.86 14.07 0.75
CA ASP A 130 -9.58 14.69 -0.55
C ASP A 130 -8.12 15.13 -0.64
N LEU A 131 -7.56 15.69 0.44
CA LEU A 131 -6.13 16.03 0.50
C LEU A 131 -5.25 14.80 0.35
N TYR A 132 -5.62 13.67 0.94
CA TYR A 132 -4.89 12.42 0.76
C TYR A 132 -4.94 11.93 -0.69
N LEU A 133 -6.11 12.01 -1.34
CA LEU A 133 -6.27 11.66 -2.75
C LEU A 133 -5.41 12.55 -3.65
N MET A 134 -5.47 13.87 -3.46
CA MET A 134 -4.68 14.83 -4.23
C MET A 134 -3.17 14.59 -4.07
N LEU A 135 -2.70 14.40 -2.84
CA LEU A 135 -1.30 14.12 -2.58
C LEU A 135 -0.85 12.79 -3.18
N GLY A 136 -1.68 11.75 -3.07
CA GLY A 136 -1.41 10.44 -3.66
C GLY A 136 -1.29 10.49 -5.18
N VAL A 137 -2.20 11.20 -5.85
CA VAL A 137 -2.15 11.42 -7.32
C VAL A 137 -0.92 12.24 -7.70
N THR A 138 -0.63 13.32 -6.99
CA THR A 138 0.54 14.18 -7.25
C THR A 138 1.84 13.38 -7.16
N LEU A 139 2.02 12.55 -6.12
CA LEU A 139 3.18 11.69 -5.98
C LEU A 139 3.25 10.64 -7.11
N ALA A 140 2.11 10.13 -7.57
CA ALA A 140 2.08 9.19 -8.70
C ALA A 140 2.55 9.86 -10.00
N LEU A 141 2.04 11.04 -10.30
CA LEU A 141 2.43 11.82 -11.48
C LEU A 141 3.92 12.21 -11.42
N LEU A 142 4.39 12.66 -10.27
CA LEU A 142 5.80 12.97 -10.06
C LEU A 142 6.68 11.72 -10.27
N GLY A 143 6.28 10.57 -9.74
CA GLY A 143 6.99 9.31 -9.94
C GLY A 143 7.04 8.88 -11.41
N CYS A 144 5.97 9.09 -12.18
CA CYS A 144 5.96 8.86 -13.60
C CYS A 144 6.88 9.84 -14.35
N LEU A 145 6.82 11.12 -14.02
CA LEU A 145 7.65 12.15 -14.64
C LEU A 145 9.14 11.90 -14.39
N LEU A 146 9.51 11.56 -13.17
CA LEU A 146 10.91 11.22 -12.83
C LEU A 146 11.39 10.00 -13.62
N LYS A 147 10.56 8.98 -13.83
CA LYS A 147 10.91 7.82 -14.67
C LYS A 147 11.11 8.19 -16.13
N LEU A 148 10.39 9.18 -16.63
CA LEU A 148 10.53 9.66 -18.02
C LEU A 148 11.77 10.53 -18.19
N MET A 149 12.11 11.33 -17.18
CA MET A 149 13.24 12.29 -17.23
C MET A 149 14.58 11.64 -16.91
N LEU A 150 14.60 10.68 -15.98
CA LEU A 150 15.82 9.96 -15.65
C LEU A 150 16.04 8.89 -16.73
N PRO A 151 17.18 8.93 -17.46
CA PRO A 151 17.53 7.85 -18.35
C PRO A 151 17.45 6.54 -17.53
N ALA A 152 16.87 5.52 -18.13
CA ALA A 152 16.82 4.20 -17.50
C ALA A 152 18.29 3.84 -17.16
N THR A 153 18.68 4.15 -15.93
CA THR A 153 19.88 3.52 -15.40
C THR A 153 19.56 2.03 -15.46
N THR A 154 20.32 1.32 -16.25
CA THR A 154 20.24 -0.12 -16.42
C THR A 154 20.62 -0.85 -15.14
N ASP A 155 20.36 -0.25 -14.01
CA ASP A 155 20.44 -0.87 -12.71
C ASP A 155 19.20 -1.73 -12.46
N ASN A 156 19.10 -2.81 -13.22
CA ASN A 156 18.38 -4.02 -12.84
C ASN A 156 18.97 -4.67 -11.57
N SER A 157 19.74 -3.90 -10.78
CA SER A 157 20.44 -4.40 -9.60
C SER A 157 19.54 -4.57 -8.37
N PHE A 158 18.26 -4.19 -8.42
CA PHE A 158 17.41 -4.29 -7.23
C PHE A 158 16.59 -5.58 -7.12
N SER A 159 16.70 -6.48 -8.10
CA SER A 159 16.00 -7.78 -8.02
C SER A 159 16.91 -9.00 -8.18
N ASP A 160 18.19 -8.78 -8.50
CA ASP A 160 19.16 -9.85 -8.55
C ASP A 160 20.26 -9.63 -7.48
N GLY A 161 19.89 -9.85 -6.23
CA GLY A 161 20.91 -10.45 -5.37
C GLY A 161 21.44 -11.65 -6.17
N PRO A 162 22.76 -11.95 -6.14
CA PRO A 162 23.36 -12.92 -7.04
C PRO A 162 22.45 -14.15 -7.05
N LYS A 163 21.82 -14.41 -8.21
CA LYS A 163 21.00 -15.62 -8.38
C LYS A 163 21.91 -16.74 -7.96
N ARG A 164 21.74 -17.21 -6.72
CA ARG A 164 22.51 -18.32 -6.21
C ARG A 164 22.33 -19.39 -7.27
N LYS A 165 23.38 -19.66 -8.07
CA LYS A 165 23.33 -20.69 -9.09
C LYS A 165 22.77 -21.91 -8.38
N ARG A 166 21.56 -22.31 -8.75
CA ARG A 166 20.91 -23.47 -8.16
C ARG A 166 21.87 -24.62 -8.41
N PHE A 167 22.47 -25.16 -7.35
CA PHE A 167 23.37 -26.30 -7.49
C PHE A 167 22.48 -27.46 -7.95
N ILE A 168 22.73 -27.90 -9.18
CA ILE A 168 21.98 -29.01 -9.79
C ILE A 168 22.81 -30.25 -9.54
N TYR A 169 22.32 -31.12 -8.67
CA TYR A 169 22.93 -32.42 -8.46
C TYR A 169 22.71 -33.30 -9.68
N THR A 170 23.78 -33.96 -10.16
CA THR A 170 23.63 -35.10 -11.06
C THR A 170 23.02 -36.29 -10.30
N ASN A 171 22.52 -37.28 -11.03
CA ASN A 171 21.97 -38.50 -10.40
C ASN A 171 23.03 -39.20 -9.54
N GLU A 172 24.28 -39.29 -10.02
CA GLU A 172 25.42 -39.86 -9.32
C GLU A 172 25.73 -39.09 -8.03
N GLN A 173 25.83 -37.78 -8.10
CA GLN A 173 26.03 -36.92 -6.92
C GLN A 173 24.90 -37.05 -5.91
N THR A 174 23.66 -37.21 -6.39
CA THR A 174 22.49 -37.44 -5.53
C THR A 174 22.65 -38.75 -4.75
N GLN A 175 23.02 -39.82 -5.45
CA GLN A 175 23.20 -41.13 -4.85
C GLN A 175 24.34 -41.11 -3.81
N GLU A 176 25.46 -40.50 -4.15
CA GLU A 176 26.60 -40.36 -3.26
C GLU A 176 26.30 -39.55 -1.99
N VAL A 177 25.52 -38.47 -2.11
CA VAL A 177 25.01 -37.69 -0.96
C VAL A 177 24.15 -38.56 -0.05
N ILE A 178 23.27 -39.40 -0.61
CA ILE A 178 22.42 -40.32 0.14
C ILE A 178 23.25 -41.37 0.87
N GLU A 179 24.17 -42.02 0.20
CA GLU A 179 25.04 -43.05 0.77
C GLU A 179 25.91 -42.52 1.93
N ARG A 180 26.48 -41.32 1.76
CA ARG A 180 27.26 -40.67 2.81
C ARG A 180 26.38 -40.31 4.02
N TYR A 181 25.16 -39.88 3.80
CA TYR A 181 24.22 -39.59 4.89
C TYR A 181 23.82 -40.88 5.63
N GLN A 182 23.56 -41.95 4.91
CA GLN A 182 23.23 -43.26 5.48
C GLN A 182 24.42 -43.90 6.22
N SER A 183 25.66 -43.59 5.81
CA SER A 183 26.88 -44.02 6.53
C SER A 183 27.17 -43.19 7.79
N GLY A 184 26.29 -42.25 8.16
CA GLY A 184 26.36 -41.46 9.39
C GLY A 184 27.23 -40.20 9.32
N LYS A 185 27.64 -39.76 8.13
CA LYS A 185 28.36 -38.48 7.95
C LYS A 185 27.48 -37.27 8.30
N SER A 186 28.11 -36.24 8.84
CA SER A 186 27.39 -35.00 9.18
C SER A 186 26.95 -34.23 7.93
N LEU A 187 25.90 -33.41 8.04
CA LEU A 187 25.44 -32.57 6.93
C LEU A 187 26.52 -31.58 6.47
N GLU A 188 27.35 -31.13 7.40
CA GLU A 188 28.47 -30.22 7.13
C GLU A 188 29.56 -30.90 6.29
N GLU A 189 29.93 -32.12 6.64
CA GLU A 189 30.92 -32.94 5.88
C GLU A 189 30.39 -33.22 4.47
N ILE A 190 29.10 -33.57 4.34
CA ILE A 190 28.50 -33.87 3.04
C ILE A 190 28.40 -32.60 2.20
N ALA A 191 28.07 -31.45 2.81
CA ALA A 191 28.01 -30.16 2.12
C ALA A 191 29.40 -29.73 1.61
N HIS A 192 30.42 -29.91 2.42
CA HIS A 192 31.81 -29.65 2.03
C HIS A 192 32.26 -30.55 0.86
N PHE A 193 31.96 -31.84 0.94
CA PHE A 193 32.26 -32.80 -0.13
C PHE A 193 31.54 -32.44 -1.44
N ALA A 194 30.24 -32.18 -1.37
CA ALA A 194 29.42 -31.82 -2.54
C ALA A 194 29.66 -30.38 -3.04
N LYS A 195 30.57 -29.63 -2.42
CA LYS A 195 30.86 -28.20 -2.70
C LYS A 195 29.60 -27.35 -2.75
N THR A 196 28.71 -27.56 -1.81
CA THR A 196 27.39 -26.89 -1.73
C THR A 196 27.09 -26.45 -0.28
N SER A 197 25.92 -25.89 -0.04
CA SER A 197 25.51 -25.47 1.30
C SER A 197 24.73 -26.55 2.04
N VAL A 198 24.82 -26.57 3.37
CA VAL A 198 24.08 -27.50 4.24
C VAL A 198 22.54 -27.45 3.96
N PRO A 199 21.89 -26.29 3.77
CA PRO A 199 20.49 -26.26 3.35
C PRO A 199 20.20 -26.95 2.03
N SER A 200 21.13 -26.89 1.06
CA SER A 200 20.98 -27.57 -0.23
C SER A 200 21.02 -29.09 -0.08
N VAL A 201 21.99 -29.61 0.70
CA VAL A 201 22.09 -31.04 1.02
C VAL A 201 20.83 -31.53 1.74
N ARG A 202 20.41 -30.80 2.78
CA ARG A 202 19.17 -31.12 3.53
C ARG A 202 17.95 -31.17 2.62
N GLY A 203 17.75 -30.15 1.76
CA GLY A 203 16.67 -30.13 0.79
C GLY A 203 16.69 -31.34 -0.14
N LYS A 204 17.88 -31.78 -0.60
CA LYS A 204 18.02 -32.93 -1.47
C LYS A 204 17.67 -34.24 -0.75
N LEU A 205 18.14 -34.42 0.48
CA LEU A 205 17.83 -35.59 1.30
C LEU A 205 16.34 -35.68 1.68
N VAL A 206 15.69 -34.55 1.94
CA VAL A 206 14.24 -34.48 2.16
C VAL A 206 13.51 -34.91 0.89
N HIS A 207 13.90 -34.39 -0.27
CA HIS A 207 13.29 -34.74 -1.55
C HIS A 207 13.48 -36.22 -1.91
N ALA A 208 14.60 -36.79 -1.51
CA ALA A 208 14.89 -38.21 -1.66
C ALA A 208 14.20 -39.11 -0.61
N GLY A 209 13.48 -38.53 0.35
CA GLY A 209 12.78 -39.27 1.40
C GLY A 209 13.68 -39.93 2.47
N VAL A 210 14.96 -39.53 2.51
CA VAL A 210 15.96 -40.15 3.41
C VAL A 210 16.19 -39.32 4.68
N TYR A 211 15.93 -38.00 4.61
CA TYR A 211 16.14 -37.12 5.75
C TYR A 211 14.88 -37.05 6.64
N ILE A 212 15.02 -37.54 7.88
CA ILE A 212 14.00 -37.41 8.91
C ILE A 212 14.40 -36.22 9.79
N SER A 213 13.63 -35.13 9.71
CA SER A 213 13.75 -33.99 10.63
C SER A 213 13.48 -34.49 12.05
N ARG A 214 14.47 -34.46 12.93
CA ARG A 214 14.22 -34.62 14.36
C ARG A 214 13.40 -33.41 14.80
N SER A 215 12.06 -33.54 14.90
CA SER A 215 11.25 -32.57 15.61
C SER A 215 11.81 -32.48 17.03
N LYS A 216 12.09 -31.27 17.48
CA LYS A 216 12.45 -31.03 18.88
C LYS A 216 11.26 -31.47 19.74
N HIS A 217 11.33 -32.67 20.28
CA HIS A 217 10.58 -33.00 21.49
C HIS A 217 11.20 -32.17 22.61
N THR A 218 10.60 -31.03 22.89
CA THR A 218 10.75 -30.35 24.18
C THR A 218 9.91 -31.14 25.18
N ALA A 219 10.61 -31.82 26.07
CA ALA A 219 10.06 -32.29 27.32
C ALA A 219 9.70 -31.10 28.21
#